data_dc0414516bff2a6a0617ddc2fe9fce15
#
_entry.id   dc0414516bff2a6a0617ddc2fe9fce15
#
_cell.length_a   1.000
_cell.length_b   1.000
_cell.length_c   1.000
_cell.angle_alpha   90.00
_cell.angle_beta   90.00
_cell.angle_gamma   90.00
#
_symmetry.space_group_name_H-M   'P 1'
#
loop_
_entity.id
_entity.type
_entity.pdbx_description
1 polymer ?
#
loop_
_entity_poly.entity_id
_entity_poly.type
_entity_poly.pdbx_seq_one_letter_code
_entity_poly.pdbx_strand_id
1 'polypeptide(L)'
;MADLRVDGADWLLTVDRDRRILRDGAVAVADGRIVAVGKTAEVAAQHPAPRVISARGKVVTPGLVDSHIHTTFQMSRGLADEVGSKQFLFERMYPYEAALDEEDAVASIRLCVLELLKNGVTTFIDAGNYQPRLTAEVAGAAGMRCVVARSSFDVAASAMGVLPPAFIETTDQALERAEETVQRLHGSYGGRVHAWLQFRGLNNSTDRLIVELKRLADRHGVGVQTHACFARDTMESSKARHGVTEIERLARLGVLGPNVLLIHVGWATEAELELLRRHDVKCVAAPSSSLHNAYGNIAHGHIPELLEAGVAVGLGSDHASSGVVDLCQEMFLVAGGYKEVRTSPAVLPPERVLEMATVNGARCAQRAGEIGALEVGRRADLILFDTARPEWQPLYNPVANLVYSATGRSVDTVIVDGRVLVEGGRALTLDEGAIIEEARRRAPGILTKTKLAALVAPKWPVS
;
A
#
# COMPACT_ATOMS: atom_id res chain seq x y z
N MET A 1 -2.84 27.55 20.03
CA MET A 1 -1.36 27.50 19.93
C MET A 1 -1.03 26.22 19.18
N ALA A 2 -0.10 26.25 18.26
CA ALA A 2 0.34 25.03 17.57
C ALA A 2 1.27 24.22 18.50
N ASP A 3 1.29 22.89 18.35
CA ASP A 3 2.17 21.99 19.10
C ASP A 3 3.51 21.82 18.36
N LEU A 4 3.43 21.81 17.04
CA LEU A 4 4.54 21.60 16.11
C LEU A 4 4.40 22.52 14.90
N ARG A 5 5.53 22.99 14.40
CA ARG A 5 5.59 23.71 13.11
C ARG A 5 6.76 23.18 12.29
N VAL A 6 6.51 23.05 10.98
CA VAL A 6 7.54 22.75 9.97
C VAL A 6 7.73 24.02 9.15
N ASP A 7 8.93 24.60 9.16
CA ASP A 7 9.22 25.90 8.61
C ASP A 7 10.29 25.86 7.52
N GLY A 8 10.14 26.77 6.53
CA GLY A 8 11.18 27.07 5.55
C GLY A 8 11.37 25.99 4.50
N ALA A 9 10.31 25.24 4.15
CA ALA A 9 10.39 24.29 3.07
C ALA A 9 10.81 24.97 1.76
N ASP A 10 11.91 24.53 1.15
CA ASP A 10 12.32 25.05 -0.17
C ASP A 10 11.19 24.84 -1.17
N TRP A 11 10.51 23.72 -1.05
CA TRP A 11 9.32 23.36 -1.82
C TRP A 11 8.32 22.62 -0.93
N LEU A 12 7.14 23.17 -0.77
CA LEU A 12 6.01 22.51 -0.10
C LEU A 12 4.96 22.12 -1.14
N LEU A 13 4.83 20.83 -1.39
CA LEU A 13 3.85 20.26 -2.32
C LEU A 13 2.58 19.93 -1.52
N THR A 14 1.54 20.72 -1.63
CA THR A 14 0.36 20.56 -0.78
C THR A 14 -0.52 19.38 -1.19
N VAL A 15 -0.56 19.07 -2.48
CA VAL A 15 -1.52 18.13 -3.08
C VAL A 15 -2.97 18.40 -2.62
N ASP A 16 -3.24 19.65 -2.22
CA ASP A 16 -4.57 20.11 -1.84
C ASP A 16 -5.47 20.26 -3.09
N ARG A 17 -6.70 20.72 -2.89
CA ARG A 17 -7.65 20.92 -3.99
C ARG A 17 -7.10 21.79 -5.11
N ASP A 18 -6.30 22.81 -4.76
CA ASP A 18 -5.71 23.79 -5.70
C ASP A 18 -4.32 23.34 -6.19
N ARG A 19 -3.78 22.22 -5.69
CA ARG A 19 -2.47 21.65 -6.04
C ARG A 19 -1.32 22.65 -5.93
N ARG A 20 -1.37 23.46 -4.87
CA ARG A 20 -0.40 24.53 -4.65
C ARG A 20 1.00 23.98 -4.38
N ILE A 21 1.99 24.65 -4.94
CA ILE A 21 3.40 24.47 -4.61
C ILE A 21 3.90 25.76 -3.99
N LEU A 22 4.31 25.72 -2.74
CA LEU A 22 4.77 26.91 -2.01
C LEU A 22 6.29 26.88 -1.86
N ARG A 23 6.96 28.01 -2.24
CA ARG A 23 8.35 28.26 -1.88
C ARG A 23 8.37 28.88 -0.49
N ASP A 24 9.40 28.57 0.33
CA ASP A 24 9.47 28.99 1.72
C ASP A 24 8.18 28.72 2.47
N GLY A 25 7.72 27.45 2.33
CA GLY A 25 6.44 27.00 2.87
C GLY A 25 6.56 26.54 4.33
N ALA A 26 5.44 26.66 5.05
CA ALA A 26 5.33 26.14 6.41
C ALA A 26 3.99 25.45 6.65
N VAL A 27 4.01 24.53 7.63
CA VAL A 27 2.83 23.82 8.13
C VAL A 27 2.80 23.95 9.65
N ALA A 28 1.68 24.43 10.21
CA ALA A 28 1.45 24.42 11.67
C ALA A 28 0.47 23.30 12.03
N VAL A 29 0.75 22.63 13.15
CA VAL A 29 0.01 21.45 13.63
C VAL A 29 -0.44 21.68 15.07
N ALA A 30 -1.70 21.36 15.36
CA ALA A 30 -2.24 21.29 16.72
C ALA A 30 -3.14 20.05 16.84
N ASP A 31 -3.05 19.33 17.95
CA ASP A 31 -3.84 18.13 18.23
C ASP A 31 -3.82 17.10 17.09
N GLY A 32 -2.64 16.93 16.47
CA GLY A 32 -2.45 15.98 15.35
C GLY A 32 -3.09 16.42 14.03
N ARG A 33 -3.57 17.67 13.93
CA ARG A 33 -4.18 18.22 12.73
C ARG A 33 -3.43 19.44 12.21
N ILE A 34 -3.47 19.62 10.91
CA ILE A 34 -2.95 20.82 10.24
C ILE A 34 -3.88 21.99 10.56
N VAL A 35 -3.35 23.05 11.15
CA VAL A 35 -4.10 24.27 11.47
C VAL A 35 -3.72 25.46 10.57
N ALA A 36 -2.56 25.40 9.91
CA ALA A 36 -2.19 26.40 8.90
C ALA A 36 -1.22 25.79 7.87
N VAL A 37 -1.33 26.25 6.63
CA VAL A 37 -0.42 25.97 5.51
C VAL A 37 -0.23 27.26 4.72
N GLY A 38 1.00 27.77 4.62
CA GLY A 38 1.27 29.03 3.95
C GLY A 38 2.76 29.37 3.88
N LYS A 39 3.06 30.65 3.73
CA LYS A 39 4.43 31.16 3.80
C LYS A 39 4.95 31.12 5.24
N THR A 40 6.23 30.79 5.40
CA THR A 40 6.85 30.64 6.73
C THR A 40 6.62 31.87 7.63
N ALA A 41 6.85 33.07 7.14
CA ALA A 41 6.69 34.29 7.93
C ALA A 41 5.24 34.47 8.45
N GLU A 42 4.24 34.19 7.61
CA GLU A 42 2.82 34.32 7.95
C GLU A 42 2.39 33.27 8.96
N VAL A 43 2.72 31.98 8.70
CA VAL A 43 2.40 30.87 9.59
C VAL A 43 3.10 31.04 10.95
N ALA A 44 4.36 31.46 10.97
CA ALA A 44 5.12 31.68 12.20
C ALA A 44 4.54 32.78 13.08
N ALA A 45 4.09 33.87 12.47
CA ALA A 45 3.50 35.00 13.20
C ALA A 45 2.14 34.64 13.84
N GLN A 46 1.34 33.83 13.15
CA GLN A 46 -0.03 33.49 13.59
C GLN A 46 -0.09 32.23 14.46
N HIS A 47 0.86 31.29 14.30
CA HIS A 47 0.86 29.98 14.94
C HIS A 47 2.21 29.69 15.64
N PRO A 48 2.54 30.39 16.75
CA PRO A 48 3.73 30.07 17.53
C PRO A 48 3.63 28.62 18.06
N ALA A 49 4.76 27.89 18.00
CA ALA A 49 4.86 26.50 18.44
C ALA A 49 6.12 26.26 19.27
N PRO A 50 6.05 25.42 20.32
CA PRO A 50 7.21 25.08 21.16
C PRO A 50 8.24 24.21 20.40
N ARG A 51 7.80 23.42 19.42
CA ARG A 51 8.66 22.62 18.55
C ARG A 51 8.60 23.15 17.12
N VAL A 52 9.76 23.44 16.54
CA VAL A 52 9.90 23.87 15.15
C VAL A 52 10.92 22.94 14.47
N ILE A 53 10.51 22.35 13.36
CA ILE A 53 11.37 21.53 12.49
C ILE A 53 11.75 22.37 11.28
N SER A 54 13.05 22.52 11.02
CA SER A 54 13.53 23.20 9.81
C SER A 54 13.39 22.31 8.58
N ALA A 55 12.70 22.81 7.57
CA ALA A 55 12.59 22.17 6.26
C ALA A 55 13.45 22.89 5.18
N ARG A 56 14.45 23.67 5.60
CA ARG A 56 15.43 24.27 4.67
C ARG A 56 16.22 23.17 3.97
N GLY A 57 16.39 23.28 2.66
CA GLY A 57 17.01 22.27 1.83
C GLY A 57 16.14 21.02 1.66
N LYS A 58 14.82 21.14 1.84
CA LYS A 58 13.91 19.99 1.77
C LYS A 58 12.70 20.24 0.87
N VAL A 59 12.21 19.15 0.30
CA VAL A 59 10.87 19.05 -0.29
C VAL A 59 9.95 18.45 0.76
N VAL A 60 8.82 19.12 1.02
CA VAL A 60 7.79 18.65 1.95
C VAL A 60 6.56 18.22 1.17
N THR A 61 6.03 17.02 1.47
CA THR A 61 4.83 16.47 0.84
C THR A 61 3.88 15.90 1.89
N PRO A 62 2.62 15.62 1.55
CA PRO A 62 1.79 14.72 2.35
C PRO A 62 2.48 13.38 2.54
N GLY A 63 2.16 12.68 3.61
CA GLY A 63 2.58 11.29 3.81
C GLY A 63 2.13 10.40 2.66
N LEU A 64 3.01 9.50 2.22
CA LEU A 64 2.67 8.53 1.18
C LEU A 64 1.71 7.47 1.74
N VAL A 65 0.79 7.01 0.88
CA VAL A 65 -0.19 5.98 1.19
C VAL A 65 0.10 4.76 0.34
N ASP A 66 0.61 3.69 0.95
CA ASP A 66 0.75 2.40 0.30
C ASP A 66 -0.59 1.68 0.30
N SER A 67 -1.23 1.62 -0.86
CA SER A 67 -2.60 1.13 -1.00
C SER A 67 -2.71 -0.39 -1.03
N HIS A 68 -1.58 -1.11 -1.01
CA HIS A 68 -1.54 -2.57 -1.01
C HIS A 68 -0.16 -3.12 -0.67
N ILE A 69 -0.04 -3.79 0.46
CA ILE A 69 1.18 -4.46 0.92
C ILE A 69 0.86 -5.74 1.70
N HIS A 70 1.63 -6.80 1.49
CA HIS A 70 1.58 -8.02 2.30
C HIS A 70 2.63 -7.97 3.42
N THR A 71 2.27 -7.51 4.60
CA THR A 71 3.21 -7.29 5.71
C THR A 71 3.93 -8.57 6.17
N THR A 72 3.27 -9.73 6.09
CA THR A 72 3.85 -11.03 6.42
C THR A 72 4.82 -11.55 5.36
N PHE A 73 4.87 -10.95 4.17
CA PHE A 73 5.77 -11.36 3.07
C PHE A 73 7.11 -10.61 3.05
N GLN A 74 7.41 -9.79 4.05
CA GLN A 74 8.65 -9.02 4.06
C GLN A 74 9.91 -9.90 4.09
N MET A 75 9.85 -11.03 4.78
CA MET A 75 10.95 -11.99 4.83
C MET A 75 10.93 -13.02 3.68
N SER A 76 10.08 -12.84 2.68
CA SER A 76 10.06 -13.68 1.47
C SER A 76 10.94 -13.14 0.33
N ARG A 77 11.70 -12.08 0.55
CA ARG A 77 12.60 -11.49 -0.45
C ARG A 77 13.56 -12.55 -1.02
N GLY A 78 13.57 -12.72 -2.34
CA GLY A 78 14.36 -13.73 -3.03
C GLY A 78 13.76 -15.15 -3.03
N LEU A 79 12.55 -15.37 -2.45
CA LEU A 79 11.93 -16.69 -2.41
C LEU A 79 11.02 -17.00 -3.61
N ALA A 80 10.68 -16.01 -4.41
CA ALA A 80 9.70 -16.15 -5.49
C ALA A 80 10.14 -15.50 -6.81
N ASP A 81 11.45 -15.49 -7.06
CA ASP A 81 12.00 -14.93 -8.28
C ASP A 81 11.74 -15.84 -9.49
N GLU A 82 11.53 -15.23 -10.66
CA GLU A 82 11.41 -15.87 -11.97
C GLU A 82 10.31 -16.94 -12.06
N VAL A 83 9.18 -16.73 -11.38
CA VAL A 83 8.01 -17.60 -11.41
C VAL A 83 6.77 -16.84 -11.83
N GLY A 84 5.87 -17.48 -12.60
CA GLY A 84 4.58 -16.92 -12.97
C GLY A 84 3.57 -16.99 -11.82
N SER A 85 2.40 -16.37 -12.02
CA SER A 85 1.34 -16.19 -11.02
C SER A 85 0.96 -17.46 -10.25
N LYS A 86 0.73 -18.57 -10.95
CA LYS A 86 0.33 -19.83 -10.34
C LYS A 86 1.41 -20.39 -9.41
N GLN A 87 2.65 -20.44 -9.89
CA GLN A 87 3.79 -20.92 -9.09
C GLN A 87 4.07 -19.96 -7.93
N PHE A 88 4.03 -18.65 -8.19
CA PHE A 88 4.18 -17.63 -7.15
C PHE A 88 3.25 -17.88 -5.99
N LEU A 89 1.95 -18.02 -6.24
CA LEU A 89 0.95 -18.20 -5.18
C LEU A 89 1.04 -19.59 -4.54
N PHE A 90 0.92 -20.65 -5.33
CA PHE A 90 0.64 -22.00 -4.81
C PHE A 90 1.88 -22.83 -4.49
N GLU A 91 3.04 -22.48 -5.08
CA GLU A 91 4.29 -23.21 -4.83
C GLU A 91 5.29 -22.40 -3.95
N ARG A 92 5.08 -21.07 -3.80
CA ARG A 92 5.96 -20.21 -3.01
C ARG A 92 5.24 -19.52 -1.86
N MET A 93 4.34 -18.58 -2.12
CA MET A 93 3.85 -17.66 -1.11
C MET A 93 2.82 -18.26 -0.15
N TYR A 94 1.89 -19.07 -0.63
CA TYR A 94 0.94 -19.75 0.28
C TYR A 94 1.62 -20.80 1.18
N PRO A 95 2.52 -21.67 0.67
CA PRO A 95 3.33 -22.53 1.54
C PRO A 95 4.22 -21.75 2.51
N TYR A 96 4.82 -20.65 2.06
CA TYR A 96 5.60 -19.77 2.92
C TYR A 96 4.75 -19.21 4.07
N GLU A 97 3.63 -18.57 3.77
CA GLU A 97 2.77 -17.95 4.78
C GLU A 97 2.17 -18.98 5.75
N ALA A 98 1.79 -20.15 5.25
CA ALA A 98 1.25 -21.26 6.08
C ALA A 98 2.28 -21.85 7.04
N ALA A 99 3.57 -21.69 6.77
CA ALA A 99 4.66 -22.21 7.60
C ALA A 99 5.12 -21.24 8.69
N LEU A 100 4.72 -19.95 8.63
CA LEU A 100 5.10 -18.95 9.61
C LEU A 100 4.40 -19.20 10.96
N ASP A 101 5.16 -19.23 12.04
CA ASP A 101 4.62 -19.07 13.39
C ASP A 101 4.41 -17.58 13.74
N GLU A 102 3.82 -17.31 14.91
CA GLU A 102 3.56 -15.93 15.35
C GLU A 102 4.84 -15.08 15.43
N GLU A 103 5.94 -15.66 15.88
CA GLU A 103 7.21 -14.93 16.03
C GLU A 103 7.83 -14.60 14.65
N ASP A 104 7.73 -15.52 13.68
CA ASP A 104 8.16 -15.26 12.30
C ASP A 104 7.30 -14.18 11.65
N ALA A 105 5.98 -14.22 11.86
CA ALA A 105 5.06 -13.21 11.39
C ALA A 105 5.37 -11.83 11.99
N VAL A 106 5.61 -11.75 13.31
CA VAL A 106 5.99 -10.49 13.98
C VAL A 106 7.31 -9.94 13.43
N ALA A 107 8.32 -10.78 13.22
CA ALA A 107 9.60 -10.35 12.65
C ALA A 107 9.43 -9.79 11.23
N SER A 108 8.63 -10.47 10.39
CA SER A 108 8.29 -10.01 9.05
C SER A 108 7.54 -8.67 9.08
N ILE A 109 6.51 -8.54 9.91
CA ILE A 109 5.70 -7.32 10.05
C ILE A 109 6.56 -6.16 10.56
N ARG A 110 7.41 -6.37 11.57
CA ARG A 110 8.33 -5.32 12.07
C ARG A 110 9.29 -4.82 11.00
N LEU A 111 9.85 -5.73 10.22
CA LEU A 111 10.75 -5.38 9.12
C LEU A 111 10.00 -4.59 8.04
N CYS A 112 8.76 -5.00 7.70
CA CYS A 112 7.90 -4.30 6.75
C CYS A 112 7.56 -2.88 7.23
N VAL A 113 7.07 -2.74 8.46
CA VAL A 113 6.71 -1.45 9.07
C VAL A 113 7.90 -0.51 9.13
N LEU A 114 9.09 -1.03 9.46
CA LEU A 114 10.33 -0.25 9.45
C LEU A 114 10.68 0.25 8.04
N GLU A 115 10.62 -0.62 7.03
CA GLU A 115 10.96 -0.25 5.65
C GLU A 115 9.94 0.76 5.08
N LEU A 116 8.63 0.54 5.28
CA LEU A 116 7.58 1.47 4.90
C LEU A 116 7.80 2.85 5.53
N LEU A 117 8.00 2.89 6.84
CA LEU A 117 8.19 4.14 7.58
C LEU A 117 9.42 4.90 7.10
N LYS A 118 10.55 4.22 6.91
CA LYS A 118 11.80 4.84 6.43
C LYS A 118 11.69 5.33 4.99
N ASN A 119 10.79 4.77 4.19
CA ASN A 119 10.52 5.20 2.81
C ASN A 119 9.35 6.21 2.71
N GLY A 120 8.93 6.82 3.83
CA GLY A 120 7.96 7.91 3.83
C GLY A 120 6.50 7.49 3.77
N VAL A 121 6.20 6.20 3.92
CA VAL A 121 4.81 5.74 4.02
C VAL A 121 4.29 6.05 5.43
N THR A 122 3.19 6.80 5.50
CA THR A 122 2.50 7.13 6.76
C THR A 122 1.27 6.29 6.99
N THR A 123 0.68 5.79 5.90
CA THR A 123 -0.50 4.94 5.89
C THR A 123 -0.30 3.78 4.92
N PHE A 124 -0.68 2.57 5.32
CA PHE A 124 -0.70 1.43 4.42
C PHE A 124 -1.98 0.60 4.54
N ILE A 125 -2.32 -0.13 3.47
CA ILE A 125 -3.39 -1.11 3.44
C ILE A 125 -2.75 -2.50 3.35
N ASP A 126 -2.81 -3.26 4.46
CA ASP A 126 -2.38 -4.66 4.45
C ASP A 126 -3.31 -5.50 3.57
N ALA A 127 -2.70 -6.27 2.70
CA ALA A 127 -3.40 -7.11 1.71
C ALA A 127 -4.17 -8.28 2.34
N GLY A 128 -4.28 -8.28 3.64
CA GLY A 128 -4.87 -9.33 4.45
C GLY A 128 -3.92 -10.50 4.67
N ASN A 129 -3.90 -10.95 5.91
CA ASN A 129 -3.09 -12.10 6.35
C ASN A 129 -3.87 -12.89 7.41
N TYR A 130 -3.28 -13.95 7.95
CA TYR A 130 -3.89 -14.76 9.00
C TYR A 130 -3.59 -14.27 10.43
N GLN A 131 -2.78 -13.20 10.55
CA GLN A 131 -2.35 -12.58 11.82
C GLN A 131 -2.62 -11.06 11.85
N PRO A 132 -3.83 -10.55 11.46
CA PRO A 132 -4.11 -9.13 11.35
C PRO A 132 -3.94 -8.38 12.68
N ARG A 133 -4.12 -9.07 13.82
CA ARG A 133 -3.85 -8.54 15.16
C ARG A 133 -2.40 -8.11 15.31
N LEU A 134 -1.45 -8.94 14.85
CA LEU A 134 -0.02 -8.64 14.96
C LEU A 134 0.36 -7.43 14.09
N THR A 135 -0.20 -7.32 12.89
CA THR A 135 0.00 -6.13 12.03
C THR A 135 -0.53 -4.86 12.72
N ALA A 136 -1.74 -4.93 13.30
CA ALA A 136 -2.34 -3.82 14.02
C ALA A 136 -1.49 -3.40 15.25
N GLU A 137 -0.99 -4.36 16.03
CA GLU A 137 -0.15 -4.12 17.21
C GLU A 137 1.18 -3.46 16.83
N VAL A 138 1.89 -4.00 15.84
CA VAL A 138 3.20 -3.49 15.43
C VAL A 138 3.08 -2.10 14.79
N ALA A 139 2.17 -1.93 13.83
CA ALA A 139 1.98 -0.64 13.16
C ALA A 139 1.43 0.44 14.11
N GLY A 140 0.45 0.07 14.94
CA GLY A 140 -0.15 0.98 15.93
C GLY A 140 0.85 1.45 16.99
N ALA A 141 1.70 0.54 17.50
CA ALA A 141 2.78 0.87 18.44
C ALA A 141 3.86 1.73 17.80
N ALA A 142 4.22 1.46 16.52
CA ALA A 142 5.14 2.29 15.76
C ALA A 142 4.59 3.71 15.51
N GLY A 143 3.28 3.92 15.68
CA GLY A 143 2.61 5.20 15.43
C GLY A 143 2.10 5.37 14.00
N MET A 144 2.24 4.39 13.15
CA MET A 144 1.74 4.41 11.77
C MET A 144 0.21 4.25 11.72
N ARG A 145 -0.33 4.64 10.59
CA ARG A 145 -1.73 4.41 10.24
C ARG A 145 -1.83 3.19 9.33
N CYS A 146 -2.78 2.29 9.58
CA CYS A 146 -2.96 1.13 8.72
C CYS A 146 -4.43 0.69 8.61
N VAL A 147 -4.71 0.01 7.51
CA VAL A 147 -5.88 -0.84 7.34
C VAL A 147 -5.40 -2.29 7.39
N VAL A 148 -6.02 -3.10 8.23
CA VAL A 148 -5.74 -4.53 8.35
C VAL A 148 -6.97 -5.34 7.95
N ALA A 149 -6.77 -6.53 7.42
CA ALA A 149 -7.84 -7.45 7.10
C ALA A 149 -7.39 -8.89 7.38
N ARG A 150 -8.35 -9.74 7.75
CA ARG A 150 -8.10 -11.18 7.79
C ARG A 150 -8.35 -11.79 6.42
N SER A 151 -7.40 -12.58 5.92
CA SER A 151 -7.57 -13.37 4.71
C SER A 151 -8.68 -14.40 4.89
N SER A 152 -9.58 -14.51 3.90
CA SER A 152 -10.68 -15.48 3.90
C SER A 152 -10.69 -16.25 2.60
N PHE A 153 -10.78 -17.59 2.73
CA PHE A 153 -10.97 -18.53 1.65
C PHE A 153 -11.96 -19.61 2.11
N ASP A 154 -12.81 -20.12 1.21
CA ASP A 154 -13.71 -21.25 1.48
C ASP A 154 -13.75 -22.29 0.35
N VAL A 155 -12.84 -22.18 -0.62
CA VAL A 155 -12.64 -23.16 -1.71
C VAL A 155 -11.19 -23.63 -1.68
N ALA A 156 -11.00 -24.88 -1.24
CA ALA A 156 -9.68 -25.47 -1.05
C ALA A 156 -8.86 -25.63 -2.35
N ALA A 157 -9.53 -25.90 -3.47
CA ALA A 157 -8.87 -26.15 -4.76
C ALA A 157 -9.57 -25.41 -5.90
N SER A 158 -8.78 -24.91 -6.83
CA SER A 158 -9.23 -24.24 -8.07
C SER A 158 -8.34 -24.68 -9.23
N ALA A 159 -8.62 -24.19 -10.44
CA ALA A 159 -7.74 -24.37 -11.59
C ALA A 159 -6.34 -23.75 -11.38
N MET A 160 -6.25 -22.76 -10.50
CA MET A 160 -4.98 -22.13 -10.12
C MET A 160 -4.11 -23.01 -9.23
N GLY A 161 -4.70 -23.83 -8.33
CA GLY A 161 -3.96 -24.70 -7.43
C GLY A 161 -4.76 -25.12 -6.20
N VAL A 162 -4.06 -25.74 -5.25
CA VAL A 162 -4.60 -26.22 -3.99
C VAL A 162 -4.02 -25.40 -2.84
N LEU A 163 -4.89 -24.91 -1.96
CA LEU A 163 -4.49 -24.14 -0.78
C LEU A 163 -3.83 -25.05 0.28
N PRO A 164 -2.88 -24.53 1.06
CA PRO A 164 -2.41 -25.20 2.26
C PRO A 164 -3.58 -25.54 3.20
N PRO A 165 -3.55 -26.71 3.88
CA PRO A 165 -4.62 -27.09 4.81
C PRO A 165 -4.95 -26.05 5.89
N ALA A 166 -3.95 -25.31 6.34
CA ALA A 166 -4.10 -24.25 7.35
C ALA A 166 -4.99 -23.08 6.90
N PHE A 167 -5.22 -22.92 5.59
CA PHE A 167 -6.01 -21.82 5.01
C PHE A 167 -7.45 -22.23 4.71
N ILE A 168 -7.77 -23.51 4.86
CA ILE A 168 -9.08 -24.04 4.48
C ILE A 168 -10.06 -23.83 5.62
N GLU A 169 -11.12 -23.09 5.35
CA GLU A 169 -12.20 -22.78 6.28
C GLU A 169 -13.55 -23.06 5.61
N THR A 170 -14.57 -23.30 6.43
CA THR A 170 -15.95 -23.19 5.94
C THR A 170 -16.32 -21.73 5.74
N THR A 171 -17.32 -21.45 4.91
CA THR A 171 -17.81 -20.07 4.72
C THR A 171 -18.17 -19.44 6.06
N ASP A 172 -18.87 -20.17 6.96
CA ASP A 172 -19.30 -19.64 8.26
C ASP A 172 -18.10 -19.30 9.17
N GLN A 173 -17.09 -20.16 9.23
CA GLN A 173 -15.85 -19.89 9.97
C GLN A 173 -15.11 -18.65 9.43
N ALA A 174 -15.02 -18.54 8.11
CA ALA A 174 -14.38 -17.39 7.48
C ALA A 174 -15.10 -16.07 7.80
N LEU A 175 -16.45 -16.08 7.76
CA LEU A 175 -17.27 -14.92 8.09
C LEU A 175 -17.16 -14.53 9.57
N GLU A 176 -17.25 -15.48 10.49
CA GLU A 176 -17.14 -15.25 11.94
C GLU A 176 -15.79 -14.60 12.28
N ARG A 177 -14.68 -15.17 11.81
CA ARG A 177 -13.34 -14.67 12.09
C ARG A 177 -13.05 -13.31 11.43
N ALA A 178 -13.61 -13.07 10.25
CA ALA A 178 -13.50 -11.80 9.58
C ALA A 178 -14.27 -10.70 10.34
N GLU A 179 -15.49 -10.98 10.80
CA GLU A 179 -16.29 -10.05 11.61
C GLU A 179 -15.64 -9.78 12.97
N GLU A 180 -15.13 -10.80 13.66
CA GLU A 180 -14.37 -10.68 14.91
C GLU A 180 -13.15 -9.75 14.74
N THR A 181 -12.44 -9.84 13.62
CA THR A 181 -11.31 -8.95 13.32
C THR A 181 -11.75 -7.49 13.25
N VAL A 182 -12.87 -7.19 12.58
CA VAL A 182 -13.42 -5.84 12.52
C VAL A 182 -13.84 -5.35 13.91
N GLN A 183 -14.58 -6.15 14.66
CA GLN A 183 -15.07 -5.78 16.00
C GLN A 183 -13.94 -5.47 16.98
N ARG A 184 -12.82 -6.21 16.91
CA ARG A 184 -11.72 -6.06 17.84
C ARG A 184 -10.73 -4.96 17.47
N LEU A 185 -10.48 -4.74 16.18
CA LEU A 185 -9.35 -3.93 15.73
C LEU A 185 -9.77 -2.57 15.13
N HIS A 186 -11.00 -2.47 14.59
CA HIS A 186 -11.43 -1.24 13.93
C HIS A 186 -11.49 -0.06 14.90
N GLY A 187 -10.82 1.05 14.53
CA GLY A 187 -10.77 2.27 15.36
C GLY A 187 -9.74 2.23 16.49
N SER A 188 -8.97 1.16 16.64
CA SER A 188 -7.94 1.04 17.67
C SER A 188 -6.76 2.01 17.47
N TYR A 189 -5.87 2.09 18.47
CA TYR A 189 -4.71 3.00 18.46
C TYR A 189 -5.05 4.46 18.17
N GLY A 190 -6.16 4.95 18.76
CA GLY A 190 -6.60 6.34 18.58
C GLY A 190 -7.12 6.64 17.17
N GLY A 191 -7.72 5.64 16.51
CA GLY A 191 -8.26 5.74 15.16
C GLY A 191 -7.21 5.62 14.04
N ARG A 192 -5.98 5.19 14.36
CA ARG A 192 -4.96 4.95 13.33
C ARG A 192 -5.06 3.56 12.70
N VAL A 193 -5.61 2.58 13.39
CA VAL A 193 -5.84 1.23 12.87
C VAL A 193 -7.29 1.05 12.48
N HIS A 194 -7.52 0.69 11.23
CA HIS A 194 -8.82 0.30 10.70
C HIS A 194 -8.81 -1.17 10.32
N ALA A 195 -9.92 -1.87 10.54
CA ALA A 195 -10.07 -3.24 10.09
C ALA A 195 -11.13 -3.33 8.99
N TRP A 196 -10.80 -4.04 7.91
CA TRP A 196 -11.65 -4.28 6.77
C TRP A 196 -11.92 -5.77 6.60
N LEU A 197 -12.81 -6.09 5.67
CA LEU A 197 -13.08 -7.44 5.24
C LEU A 197 -12.33 -7.78 3.95
N GLN A 198 -12.06 -9.07 3.73
CA GLN A 198 -11.34 -9.53 2.55
C GLN A 198 -11.74 -10.95 2.17
N PHE A 199 -12.00 -11.15 0.90
CA PHE A 199 -11.81 -12.45 0.25
C PHE A 199 -10.55 -12.33 -0.61
N ARG A 200 -9.54 -13.14 -0.29
CA ARG A 200 -8.18 -12.90 -0.79
C ARG A 200 -8.04 -13.11 -2.30
N GLY A 201 -8.86 -14.00 -2.88
CA GLY A 201 -8.86 -14.26 -4.33
C GLY A 201 -10.15 -14.90 -4.79
N LEU A 202 -10.61 -14.48 -5.97
CA LEU A 202 -11.89 -14.88 -6.56
C LEU A 202 -11.96 -16.37 -6.92
N ASN A 203 -10.82 -16.99 -7.28
CA ASN A 203 -10.76 -18.39 -7.66
C ASN A 203 -10.93 -19.36 -6.48
N ASN A 204 -10.65 -18.91 -5.25
CA ASN A 204 -10.75 -19.71 -4.02
C ASN A 204 -11.84 -19.18 -3.08
N SER A 205 -12.86 -18.50 -3.62
CA SER A 205 -14.01 -17.97 -2.87
C SER A 205 -15.32 -18.36 -3.54
N THR A 206 -16.29 -18.84 -2.74
CA THR A 206 -17.66 -19.05 -3.20
C THR A 206 -18.41 -17.73 -3.37
N ASP A 207 -19.46 -17.73 -4.17
CA ASP A 207 -20.36 -16.57 -4.31
C ASP A 207 -20.97 -16.19 -2.95
N ARG A 208 -21.29 -17.17 -2.10
CA ARG A 208 -21.81 -16.94 -0.75
C ARG A 208 -20.80 -16.15 0.09
N LEU A 209 -19.54 -16.59 0.17
CA LEU A 209 -18.51 -15.88 0.94
C LEU A 209 -18.36 -14.42 0.46
N ILE A 210 -18.26 -14.22 -0.84
CA ILE A 210 -18.11 -12.90 -1.46
C ILE A 210 -19.27 -11.97 -1.08
N VAL A 211 -20.51 -12.43 -1.25
CA VAL A 211 -21.71 -11.64 -0.97
C VAL A 211 -21.85 -11.34 0.53
N GLU A 212 -21.64 -12.33 1.39
CA GLU A 212 -21.79 -12.13 2.83
C GLU A 212 -20.68 -11.23 3.41
N LEU A 213 -19.43 -11.32 2.93
CA LEU A 213 -18.37 -10.38 3.34
C LEU A 213 -18.72 -8.95 2.91
N LYS A 214 -19.26 -8.76 1.70
CA LYS A 214 -19.72 -7.43 1.29
C LYS A 214 -20.84 -6.91 2.18
N ARG A 215 -21.82 -7.75 2.54
CA ARG A 215 -22.91 -7.38 3.46
C ARG A 215 -22.40 -7.03 4.86
N LEU A 216 -21.41 -7.77 5.36
CA LEU A 216 -20.74 -7.46 6.62
C LEU A 216 -20.02 -6.11 6.54
N ALA A 217 -19.30 -5.83 5.44
CA ALA A 217 -18.64 -4.55 5.22
C ALA A 217 -19.62 -3.38 5.27
N ASP A 218 -20.77 -3.52 4.59
CA ASP A 218 -21.81 -2.51 4.57
C ASP A 218 -22.45 -2.30 5.96
N ARG A 219 -22.67 -3.37 6.71
CA ARG A 219 -23.22 -3.33 8.07
C ARG A 219 -22.30 -2.61 9.04
N HIS A 220 -21.01 -2.85 8.96
CA HIS A 220 -19.99 -2.25 9.83
C HIS A 220 -19.49 -0.89 9.31
N GLY A 221 -19.89 -0.46 8.12
CA GLY A 221 -19.42 0.79 7.51
C GLY A 221 -17.92 0.77 7.17
N VAL A 222 -17.37 -0.41 6.82
CA VAL A 222 -15.95 -0.61 6.51
C VAL A 222 -15.74 -1.01 5.05
N GLY A 223 -14.48 -1.06 4.62
CA GLY A 223 -14.11 -1.51 3.30
C GLY A 223 -14.08 -3.03 3.16
N VAL A 224 -14.14 -3.47 1.90
CA VAL A 224 -13.82 -4.84 1.49
C VAL A 224 -12.83 -4.80 0.34
N GLN A 225 -11.81 -5.67 0.39
CA GLN A 225 -10.76 -5.72 -0.62
C GLN A 225 -10.55 -7.12 -1.18
N THR A 226 -10.05 -7.18 -2.41
CA THR A 226 -9.66 -8.44 -3.07
C THR A 226 -8.70 -8.18 -4.23
N HIS A 227 -7.86 -9.19 -4.55
CA HIS A 227 -7.13 -9.22 -5.82
C HIS A 227 -8.10 -9.56 -6.95
N ALA A 228 -8.04 -8.82 -8.04
CA ALA A 228 -8.86 -9.04 -9.22
C ALA A 228 -8.08 -8.78 -10.51
N CYS A 229 -8.24 -9.63 -11.50
CA CYS A 229 -7.66 -9.47 -12.84
C CYS A 229 -6.15 -9.23 -12.85
N PHE A 230 -5.41 -9.86 -11.90
CA PHE A 230 -3.98 -9.57 -11.73
C PHE A 230 -3.10 -10.32 -12.74
N ALA A 231 -3.60 -11.43 -13.30
CA ALA A 231 -2.88 -12.21 -14.29
C ALA A 231 -3.87 -12.87 -15.28
N ARG A 232 -3.38 -13.24 -16.47
CA ARG A 232 -4.20 -13.83 -17.53
C ARG A 232 -4.87 -15.14 -17.08
N ASP A 233 -4.13 -15.99 -16.40
CA ASP A 233 -4.62 -17.31 -15.94
C ASP A 233 -5.73 -17.19 -14.89
N THR A 234 -5.77 -16.16 -14.06
CA THR A 234 -6.89 -15.92 -13.14
C THR A 234 -8.17 -15.58 -13.88
N MET A 235 -8.07 -14.77 -14.92
CA MET A 235 -9.20 -14.42 -15.78
C MET A 235 -9.73 -15.62 -16.56
N GLU A 236 -8.82 -16.44 -17.13
CA GLU A 236 -9.17 -17.68 -17.83
C GLU A 236 -9.85 -18.68 -16.88
N SER A 237 -9.34 -18.82 -15.65
CA SER A 237 -9.96 -19.66 -14.62
C SER A 237 -11.37 -19.20 -14.25
N SER A 238 -11.60 -17.90 -14.09
CA SER A 238 -12.92 -17.34 -13.83
C SER A 238 -13.90 -17.63 -14.97
N LYS A 239 -13.48 -17.37 -16.20
CA LYS A 239 -14.32 -17.68 -17.40
C LYS A 239 -14.66 -19.15 -17.50
N ALA A 240 -13.70 -20.04 -17.27
CA ALA A 240 -13.92 -21.49 -17.34
C ALA A 240 -14.90 -21.97 -16.27
N ARG A 241 -14.84 -21.41 -15.06
CA ARG A 241 -15.67 -21.85 -13.92
C ARG A 241 -17.03 -21.18 -13.86
N HIS A 242 -17.11 -19.88 -14.17
CA HIS A 242 -18.28 -19.05 -13.93
C HIS A 242 -18.90 -18.49 -15.22
N GLY A 243 -18.26 -18.72 -16.39
CA GLY A 243 -18.70 -18.20 -17.69
C GLY A 243 -18.50 -16.70 -17.88
N VAL A 244 -17.83 -16.03 -16.93
CA VAL A 244 -17.60 -14.58 -16.93
C VAL A 244 -16.22 -14.23 -16.35
N THR A 245 -15.80 -13.00 -16.59
CA THR A 245 -14.59 -12.43 -15.99
C THR A 245 -14.76 -12.16 -14.49
N GLU A 246 -13.67 -11.84 -13.80
CA GLU A 246 -13.69 -11.64 -12.35
C GLU A 246 -14.52 -10.41 -11.94
N ILE A 247 -14.36 -9.26 -12.62
CA ILE A 247 -15.12 -8.04 -12.30
C ILE A 247 -16.57 -8.17 -12.72
N GLU A 248 -16.85 -8.83 -13.87
CA GLU A 248 -18.23 -9.12 -14.27
C GLU A 248 -18.93 -10.02 -13.27
N ARG A 249 -18.24 -11.04 -12.71
CA ARG A 249 -18.77 -11.88 -11.62
C ARG A 249 -19.14 -11.03 -10.41
N LEU A 250 -18.26 -10.14 -9.96
CA LEU A 250 -18.54 -9.24 -8.84
C LEU A 250 -19.75 -8.32 -9.12
N ALA A 251 -19.87 -7.81 -10.34
CA ALA A 251 -21.02 -7.01 -10.77
C ALA A 251 -22.32 -7.80 -10.72
N ARG A 252 -22.35 -9.05 -11.23
CA ARG A 252 -23.53 -9.94 -11.19
C ARG A 252 -23.94 -10.31 -9.78
N LEU A 253 -22.98 -10.43 -8.86
CA LEU A 253 -23.22 -10.67 -7.44
C LEU A 253 -23.70 -9.41 -6.69
N GLY A 254 -23.66 -8.23 -7.31
CA GLY A 254 -24.07 -6.97 -6.70
C GLY A 254 -23.11 -6.49 -5.61
N VAL A 255 -21.82 -6.88 -5.68
CA VAL A 255 -20.83 -6.53 -4.63
C VAL A 255 -19.95 -5.34 -4.97
N LEU A 256 -20.02 -4.81 -6.21
CA LEU A 256 -19.31 -3.58 -6.55
C LEU A 256 -19.93 -2.38 -5.83
N GLY A 257 -19.07 -1.48 -5.35
CA GLY A 257 -19.51 -0.29 -4.63
C GLY A 257 -18.38 0.60 -4.14
N PRO A 258 -18.70 1.76 -3.55
CA PRO A 258 -17.70 2.76 -3.16
C PRO A 258 -16.77 2.32 -2.03
N ASN A 259 -17.12 1.28 -1.29
CA ASN A 259 -16.30 0.69 -0.24
C ASN A 259 -15.53 -0.57 -0.70
N VAL A 260 -15.47 -0.82 -2.01
CA VAL A 260 -14.72 -1.94 -2.61
C VAL A 260 -13.39 -1.44 -3.14
N LEU A 261 -12.31 -2.16 -2.80
CA LEU A 261 -10.96 -1.96 -3.30
C LEU A 261 -10.52 -3.19 -4.09
N LEU A 262 -10.27 -3.01 -5.39
CA LEU A 262 -9.76 -4.06 -6.27
C LEU A 262 -8.28 -3.83 -6.58
N ILE A 263 -7.47 -4.86 -6.33
CA ILE A 263 -6.03 -4.79 -6.48
C ILE A 263 -5.63 -5.33 -7.86
N HIS A 264 -4.70 -4.66 -8.51
CA HIS A 264 -4.09 -4.88 -9.81
C HIS A 264 -4.96 -4.44 -11.00
N VAL A 265 -6.11 -5.03 -11.20
CA VAL A 265 -7.05 -4.79 -12.33
C VAL A 265 -6.38 -4.74 -13.72
N GLY A 266 -5.22 -5.39 -13.88
CA GLY A 266 -4.37 -5.28 -15.07
C GLY A 266 -4.93 -5.97 -16.31
N TRP A 267 -5.83 -6.93 -16.14
CA TRP A 267 -6.49 -7.65 -17.24
C TRP A 267 -7.99 -7.34 -17.32
N ALA A 268 -8.43 -6.23 -16.72
CA ALA A 268 -9.81 -5.75 -16.86
C ALA A 268 -10.10 -5.37 -18.31
N THR A 269 -11.27 -5.73 -18.79
CA THR A 269 -11.74 -5.38 -20.14
C THR A 269 -12.30 -3.95 -20.16
N GLU A 270 -12.41 -3.33 -21.35
CA GLU A 270 -13.01 -2.00 -21.50
C GLU A 270 -14.43 -1.92 -20.90
N ALA A 271 -15.24 -2.97 -21.08
CA ALA A 271 -16.59 -3.04 -20.49
C ALA A 271 -16.54 -3.04 -18.94
N GLU A 272 -15.52 -3.66 -18.36
CA GLU A 272 -15.33 -3.70 -16.91
C GLU A 272 -14.85 -2.35 -16.35
N LEU A 273 -14.10 -1.54 -17.14
CA LEU A 273 -13.73 -0.18 -16.72
C LEU A 273 -14.98 0.68 -16.45
N GLU A 274 -16.00 0.55 -17.28
CA GLU A 274 -17.27 1.27 -17.08
C GLU A 274 -18.02 0.76 -15.82
N LEU A 275 -17.95 -0.54 -15.50
CA LEU A 275 -18.48 -1.07 -14.26
C LEU A 275 -17.77 -0.46 -13.04
N LEU A 276 -16.42 -0.41 -13.07
CA LEU A 276 -15.64 0.19 -12.00
C LEU A 276 -16.00 1.66 -11.79
N ARG A 277 -16.09 2.42 -12.88
CA ARG A 277 -16.47 3.83 -12.85
C ARG A 277 -17.88 4.04 -12.29
N ARG A 278 -18.87 3.30 -12.81
CA ARG A 278 -20.29 3.43 -12.43
C ARG A 278 -20.52 3.14 -10.96
N HIS A 279 -19.81 2.17 -10.40
CA HIS A 279 -19.95 1.74 -9.02
C HIS A 279 -18.96 2.44 -8.06
N ASP A 280 -18.20 3.44 -8.53
CA ASP A 280 -17.19 4.17 -7.75
C ASP A 280 -16.21 3.23 -7.02
N VAL A 281 -15.83 2.12 -7.67
CA VAL A 281 -14.86 1.16 -7.13
C VAL A 281 -13.48 1.79 -7.12
N LYS A 282 -12.71 1.57 -6.07
CA LYS A 282 -11.32 2.01 -5.99
C LYS A 282 -10.39 0.90 -6.48
N CYS A 283 -9.31 1.29 -7.13
CA CYS A 283 -8.34 0.36 -7.71
C CYS A 283 -6.93 0.61 -7.18
N VAL A 284 -6.06 -0.39 -7.28
CA VAL A 284 -4.64 -0.26 -6.91
C VAL A 284 -3.77 -0.79 -8.04
N ALA A 285 -2.74 -0.02 -8.40
CA ALA A 285 -1.65 -0.47 -9.25
C ALA A 285 -0.45 -0.88 -8.39
N ALA A 286 0.15 -2.04 -8.69
CA ALA A 286 1.37 -2.54 -8.07
C ALA A 286 2.38 -2.90 -9.19
N PRO A 287 3.08 -1.87 -9.73
CA PRO A 287 3.90 -2.05 -10.93
C PRO A 287 5.13 -2.94 -10.73
N SER A 288 5.83 -2.85 -9.59
CA SER A 288 7.01 -3.69 -9.33
C SER A 288 6.67 -5.18 -9.33
N SER A 289 5.60 -5.56 -8.67
CA SER A 289 5.09 -6.94 -8.63
C SER A 289 4.73 -7.44 -10.03
N SER A 290 4.05 -6.60 -10.82
CA SER A 290 3.70 -6.94 -12.20
C SER A 290 4.93 -7.17 -13.08
N LEU A 291 5.94 -6.32 -12.96
CA LEU A 291 7.19 -6.43 -13.73
C LEU A 291 8.01 -7.65 -13.30
N HIS A 292 8.16 -7.86 -12.01
CA HIS A 292 8.96 -8.94 -11.45
C HIS A 292 8.41 -10.34 -11.82
N ASN A 293 7.09 -10.53 -11.71
CA ASN A 293 6.45 -11.81 -11.99
C ASN A 293 5.83 -11.91 -13.40
N ALA A 294 6.09 -10.92 -14.27
CA ALA A 294 5.59 -10.88 -15.63
C ALA A 294 4.05 -11.04 -15.74
N TYR A 295 3.30 -10.42 -14.81
CA TYR A 295 1.83 -10.52 -14.80
C TYR A 295 1.17 -9.81 -15.98
N GLY A 296 1.85 -8.87 -16.62
CA GLY A 296 1.36 -8.14 -17.78
C GLY A 296 0.44 -6.96 -17.45
N ASN A 297 0.34 -6.55 -16.17
CA ASN A 297 -0.60 -5.50 -15.75
C ASN A 297 -0.28 -4.11 -16.33
N ILE A 298 0.97 -3.84 -16.67
CA ILE A 298 1.35 -2.60 -17.36
C ILE A 298 1.06 -2.74 -18.86
N ALA A 299 1.42 -3.89 -19.45
CA ALA A 299 1.27 -4.13 -20.88
C ALA A 299 -0.20 -4.14 -21.36
N HIS A 300 -1.08 -4.70 -20.55
CA HIS A 300 -2.51 -4.89 -20.88
C HIS A 300 -3.43 -4.00 -20.04
N GLY A 301 -2.92 -3.38 -18.98
CA GLY A 301 -3.74 -2.63 -18.02
C GLY A 301 -4.17 -1.26 -18.52
N HIS A 302 -5.18 -0.72 -17.86
CA HIS A 302 -5.91 0.50 -18.22
C HIS A 302 -5.86 1.55 -17.09
N ILE A 303 -4.75 1.62 -16.35
CA ILE A 303 -4.62 2.58 -15.23
C ILE A 303 -4.77 4.04 -15.71
N PRO A 304 -4.15 4.47 -16.83
CA PRO A 304 -4.37 5.83 -17.35
C PRO A 304 -5.84 6.11 -17.65
N GLU A 305 -6.51 5.20 -18.33
CA GLU A 305 -7.90 5.31 -18.74
C GLU A 305 -8.86 5.32 -17.51
N LEU A 306 -8.58 4.53 -16.48
CA LEU A 306 -9.32 4.58 -15.20
C LEU A 306 -9.19 5.94 -14.51
N LEU A 307 -7.99 6.49 -14.44
CA LEU A 307 -7.74 7.81 -13.86
C LEU A 307 -8.43 8.92 -14.65
N GLU A 308 -8.42 8.85 -15.99
CA GLU A 308 -9.11 9.80 -16.88
C GLU A 308 -10.63 9.71 -16.68
N ALA A 309 -11.17 8.51 -16.47
CA ALA A 309 -12.58 8.29 -16.14
C ALA A 309 -12.96 8.71 -14.71
N GLY A 310 -12.02 9.22 -13.89
CA GLY A 310 -12.25 9.69 -12.52
C GLY A 310 -12.25 8.59 -11.46
N VAL A 311 -11.92 7.36 -11.82
CA VAL A 311 -11.73 6.27 -10.84
C VAL A 311 -10.49 6.56 -9.99
N ALA A 312 -10.62 6.39 -8.67
CA ALA A 312 -9.46 6.50 -7.79
C ALA A 312 -8.56 5.28 -7.96
N VAL A 313 -7.33 5.51 -8.39
CA VAL A 313 -6.30 4.48 -8.44
C VAL A 313 -5.16 4.87 -7.51
N GLY A 314 -4.90 4.05 -6.49
CA GLY A 314 -3.76 4.16 -5.59
C GLY A 314 -2.54 3.40 -6.11
N LEU A 315 -1.39 3.60 -5.46
CA LEU A 315 -0.18 2.79 -5.64
C LEU A 315 0.01 1.85 -4.45
N GLY A 316 0.52 0.65 -4.71
CA GLY A 316 0.91 -0.33 -3.71
C GLY A 316 2.25 -0.97 -4.07
N SER A 317 3.04 -1.31 -3.05
CA SER A 317 4.31 -2.03 -3.22
C SER A 317 4.15 -3.55 -3.23
N ASP A 318 2.97 -4.05 -2.91
CA ASP A 318 2.55 -5.45 -2.91
C ASP A 318 3.36 -6.31 -1.91
N HIS A 319 4.56 -6.74 -2.27
CA HIS A 319 5.35 -7.63 -1.43
C HIS A 319 6.87 -7.50 -1.69
N ALA A 320 7.64 -7.72 -0.63
CA ALA A 320 9.09 -7.63 -0.70
C ALA A 320 9.76 -8.70 -1.59
N SER A 321 9.07 -9.80 -1.92
CA SER A 321 9.59 -10.77 -2.88
C SER A 321 9.72 -10.22 -4.29
N SER A 322 9.03 -9.13 -4.62
CA SER A 322 9.21 -8.43 -5.91
C SER A 322 10.22 -7.29 -5.88
N GLY A 323 10.88 -7.06 -4.75
CA GLY A 323 11.95 -6.06 -4.67
C GLY A 323 11.93 -5.19 -3.43
N VAL A 324 12.02 -3.88 -3.63
CA VAL A 324 12.08 -2.87 -2.58
C VAL A 324 10.68 -2.34 -2.29
N VAL A 325 10.33 -2.23 -1.02
CA VAL A 325 9.08 -1.60 -0.57
C VAL A 325 9.29 -0.09 -0.52
N ASP A 326 9.14 0.57 -1.69
CA ASP A 326 9.42 2.00 -1.88
C ASP A 326 8.45 2.62 -2.89
N LEU A 327 7.53 3.46 -2.42
CA LEU A 327 6.56 4.12 -3.30
C LEU A 327 7.18 5.13 -4.28
N CYS A 328 8.38 5.66 -4.01
CA CYS A 328 9.10 6.47 -5.00
C CYS A 328 9.47 5.60 -6.22
N GLN A 329 9.91 4.36 -5.98
CA GLN A 329 10.17 3.41 -7.06
C GLN A 329 8.88 3.02 -7.79
N GLU A 330 7.80 2.74 -7.08
CA GLU A 330 6.50 2.43 -7.69
C GLU A 330 5.99 3.59 -8.56
N MET A 331 6.17 4.84 -8.12
CA MET A 331 5.85 6.02 -8.92
C MET A 331 6.63 6.05 -10.24
N PHE A 332 7.94 5.80 -10.20
CA PHE A 332 8.76 5.74 -11.41
C PHE A 332 8.30 4.62 -12.34
N LEU A 333 8.06 3.42 -11.81
CA LEU A 333 7.70 2.24 -12.59
C LEU A 333 6.34 2.41 -13.29
N VAL A 334 5.32 2.92 -12.60
CA VAL A 334 4.01 3.13 -13.21
C VAL A 334 4.05 4.21 -14.28
N ALA A 335 4.71 5.35 -14.00
CA ALA A 335 4.85 6.44 -14.95
C ALA A 335 5.62 6.01 -16.21
N GLY A 336 6.82 5.44 -16.03
CA GLY A 336 7.68 5.01 -17.12
C GLY A 336 7.09 3.85 -17.91
N GLY A 337 6.56 2.84 -17.22
CA GLY A 337 5.98 1.67 -17.84
C GLY A 337 4.83 1.99 -18.78
N TYR A 338 3.88 2.83 -18.35
CA TYR A 338 2.76 3.22 -19.23
C TYR A 338 3.18 4.16 -20.36
N LYS A 339 4.17 5.06 -20.16
CA LYS A 339 4.73 5.87 -21.25
C LYS A 339 5.33 4.99 -22.35
N GLU A 340 6.10 4.00 -21.96
CA GLU A 340 6.73 3.05 -22.90
C GLU A 340 5.67 2.24 -23.66
N VAL A 341 4.75 1.60 -22.96
CA VAL A 341 3.71 0.74 -23.56
C VAL A 341 2.76 1.53 -24.46
N ARG A 342 2.40 2.76 -24.11
CA ARG A 342 1.54 3.63 -24.91
C ARG A 342 2.31 4.43 -25.96
N THR A 343 3.64 4.35 -25.99
CA THR A 343 4.51 5.14 -26.87
C THR A 343 4.15 6.63 -26.83
N SER A 344 3.87 7.13 -25.60
CA SER A 344 3.41 8.50 -25.39
C SER A 344 4.03 9.10 -24.14
N PRO A 345 4.85 10.16 -24.26
CA PRO A 345 5.47 10.80 -23.08
C PRO A 345 4.48 11.57 -22.20
N ALA A 346 3.28 11.85 -22.68
CA ALA A 346 2.25 12.60 -21.97
C ALA A 346 1.39 11.73 -21.04
N VAL A 347 1.42 10.42 -21.20
CA VAL A 347 0.66 9.49 -20.35
C VAL A 347 1.21 9.52 -18.92
N LEU A 348 0.34 9.60 -17.92
CA LEU A 348 0.67 9.63 -16.49
C LEU A 348 1.78 10.64 -16.17
N PRO A 349 1.51 11.95 -16.30
CA PRO A 349 2.47 12.96 -15.85
C PRO A 349 2.76 12.84 -14.36
N PRO A 350 3.92 13.32 -13.88
CA PRO A 350 4.37 13.10 -12.51
C PRO A 350 3.40 13.60 -11.45
N GLU A 351 2.65 14.67 -11.72
CA GLU A 351 1.63 15.20 -10.82
C GLU A 351 0.50 14.16 -10.58
N ARG A 352 0.04 13.48 -11.63
CA ARG A 352 -1.00 12.45 -11.51
C ARG A 352 -0.49 11.23 -10.74
N VAL A 353 0.78 10.89 -10.92
CA VAL A 353 1.41 9.78 -10.21
C VAL A 353 1.61 10.09 -8.72
N LEU A 354 1.98 11.32 -8.38
CA LEU A 354 2.02 11.77 -6.98
C LEU A 354 0.62 11.72 -6.33
N GLU A 355 -0.43 12.07 -7.08
CA GLU A 355 -1.81 11.92 -6.59
C GLU A 355 -2.16 10.45 -6.30
N MET A 356 -1.67 9.49 -7.08
CA MET A 356 -1.88 8.06 -6.81
C MET A 356 -1.28 7.64 -5.46
N ALA A 357 -0.09 8.14 -5.15
CA ALA A 357 0.61 7.84 -3.89
C ALA A 357 0.11 8.65 -2.68
N THR A 358 -0.81 9.60 -2.87
CA THR A 358 -1.28 10.51 -1.83
C THR A 358 -2.82 10.57 -1.75
N VAL A 359 -3.47 11.52 -2.41
CA VAL A 359 -4.93 11.73 -2.31
C VAL A 359 -5.76 10.57 -2.85
N ASN A 360 -5.32 9.89 -3.90
CA ASN A 360 -5.99 8.69 -4.39
C ASN A 360 -5.77 7.50 -3.45
N GLY A 361 -4.56 7.34 -2.90
CA GLY A 361 -4.29 6.37 -1.84
C GLY A 361 -5.19 6.61 -0.63
N ALA A 362 -5.40 7.87 -0.24
CA ALA A 362 -6.35 8.23 0.83
C ALA A 362 -7.81 7.85 0.48
N ARG A 363 -8.22 7.99 -0.78
CA ARG A 363 -9.52 7.51 -1.25
C ARG A 363 -9.61 5.99 -1.21
N CYS A 364 -8.54 5.29 -1.61
CA CYS A 364 -8.44 3.84 -1.52
C CYS A 364 -8.56 3.36 -0.06
N ALA A 365 -7.95 4.06 0.88
CA ALA A 365 -8.02 3.76 2.32
C ALA A 365 -9.34 4.22 2.98
N GLN A 366 -10.29 4.77 2.23
CA GLN A 366 -11.54 5.41 2.73
C GLN A 366 -11.27 6.53 3.74
N ARG A 367 -10.16 7.25 3.56
CA ARG A 367 -9.73 8.36 4.40
C ARG A 367 -9.65 9.69 3.61
N ALA A 368 -10.41 9.78 2.52
CA ALA A 368 -10.53 11.01 1.75
C ALA A 368 -10.97 12.17 2.66
N GLY A 369 -10.31 13.32 2.54
CA GLY A 369 -10.58 14.45 3.44
C GLY A 369 -9.86 14.41 4.78
N GLU A 370 -9.26 13.28 5.19
CA GLU A 370 -8.50 13.19 6.44
C GLU A 370 -6.99 13.20 6.22
N ILE A 371 -6.48 12.49 5.21
CA ILE A 371 -5.07 12.36 4.88
C ILE A 371 -4.81 12.62 3.38
N GLY A 372 -3.56 12.52 2.95
CA GLY A 372 -3.15 12.57 1.55
C GLY A 372 -2.97 13.98 0.97
N ALA A 373 -3.25 15.04 1.74
CA ALA A 373 -2.97 16.43 1.34
C ALA A 373 -2.57 17.28 2.55
N LEU A 374 -1.78 18.31 2.33
CA LEU A 374 -1.46 19.34 3.33
C LEU A 374 -2.50 20.47 3.24
N GLU A 375 -3.58 20.29 3.97
CA GLU A 375 -4.73 21.18 3.98
C GLU A 375 -5.26 21.35 5.41
N VAL A 376 -5.70 22.55 5.76
CA VAL A 376 -6.22 22.85 7.11
C VAL A 376 -7.37 21.90 7.46
N GLY A 377 -7.33 21.34 8.67
CA GLY A 377 -8.30 20.39 9.20
C GLY A 377 -7.94 18.92 8.97
N ARG A 378 -7.04 18.60 8.03
CA ARG A 378 -6.57 17.23 7.81
C ARG A 378 -5.60 16.78 8.90
N ARG A 379 -5.39 15.48 9.02
CA ARG A 379 -4.35 14.90 9.88
C ARG A 379 -2.97 15.36 9.42
N ALA A 380 -2.11 15.62 10.37
CA ALA A 380 -0.74 16.04 10.10
C ALA A 380 0.15 14.84 9.79
N ASP A 381 -0.10 14.24 8.62
CA ASP A 381 0.70 13.16 8.05
C ASP A 381 1.52 13.78 6.89
N LEU A 382 2.83 13.97 7.11
CA LEU A 382 3.71 14.62 6.15
C LEU A 382 5.15 14.09 6.23
N ILE A 383 5.87 14.23 5.13
CA ILE A 383 7.26 13.81 4.98
C ILE A 383 8.12 14.92 4.43
N LEU A 384 9.38 14.91 4.85
CA LEU A 384 10.42 15.83 4.41
C LEU A 384 11.50 15.01 3.69
N PHE A 385 11.75 15.32 2.43
CA PHE A 385 12.84 14.74 1.65
C PHE A 385 14.06 15.66 1.72
N ASP A 386 15.22 15.09 2.06
CA ASP A 386 16.51 15.78 1.98
C ASP A 386 16.94 15.93 0.54
N THR A 387 17.04 17.18 0.07
CA THR A 387 17.44 17.47 -1.31
C THR A 387 18.94 17.71 -1.48
N ALA A 388 19.73 17.64 -0.40
CA ALA A 388 21.19 17.75 -0.47
C ALA A 388 21.85 16.42 -0.94
N ARG A 389 21.16 15.70 -1.82
CA ARG A 389 21.61 14.43 -2.40
C ARG A 389 21.70 14.52 -3.92
N PRO A 390 22.61 13.75 -4.56
CA PRO A 390 22.83 13.84 -6.01
C PRO A 390 21.57 13.62 -6.85
N GLU A 391 20.72 12.67 -6.46
CA GLU A 391 19.46 12.34 -7.18
C GLU A 391 18.42 13.46 -7.16
N TRP A 392 18.60 14.48 -6.32
CA TRP A 392 17.75 15.66 -6.29
C TRP A 392 18.33 16.84 -7.09
N GLN A 393 19.56 16.75 -7.57
CA GLN A 393 20.23 17.88 -8.23
C GLN A 393 20.44 17.66 -9.73
N PRO A 394 20.15 18.67 -10.58
CA PRO A 394 19.54 19.96 -10.22
C PRO A 394 18.03 19.85 -9.96
N LEU A 395 17.51 20.66 -9.01
CA LEU A 395 16.11 20.66 -8.63
C LEU A 395 15.34 21.78 -9.35
N TYR A 396 14.88 21.50 -10.58
CA TYR A 396 14.07 22.43 -11.38
C TYR A 396 12.56 22.25 -11.15
N ASN A 397 12.10 20.99 -11.06
CA ASN A 397 10.70 20.65 -10.82
C ASN A 397 10.63 19.60 -9.70
N PRO A 398 10.15 19.98 -8.50
CA PRO A 398 10.16 19.08 -7.34
C PRO A 398 9.26 17.86 -7.53
N VAL A 399 8.16 17.96 -8.29
CA VAL A 399 7.29 16.82 -8.55
C VAL A 399 7.94 15.83 -9.50
N ALA A 400 8.55 16.34 -10.58
CA ALA A 400 9.27 15.50 -11.54
C ALA A 400 10.50 14.83 -10.88
N ASN A 401 11.28 15.58 -10.07
CA ASN A 401 12.39 14.99 -9.34
C ASN A 401 11.93 13.90 -8.36
N LEU A 402 10.83 14.12 -7.64
CA LEU A 402 10.27 13.14 -6.71
C LEU A 402 9.88 11.85 -7.44
N VAL A 403 9.22 11.96 -8.58
CA VAL A 403 8.68 10.79 -9.31
C VAL A 403 9.75 10.06 -10.14
N TYR A 404 10.70 10.80 -10.73
CA TYR A 404 11.64 10.19 -11.69
C TYR A 404 13.06 9.98 -11.16
N SER A 405 13.42 10.61 -10.05
CA SER A 405 14.82 10.59 -9.58
C SER A 405 14.97 10.22 -8.11
N ALA A 406 14.04 10.63 -7.26
CA ALA A 406 14.10 10.36 -5.83
C ALA A 406 13.87 8.89 -5.48
N THR A 407 14.36 8.50 -4.31
CA THR A 407 14.08 7.22 -3.68
C THR A 407 13.69 7.44 -2.22
N GLY A 408 13.07 6.45 -1.59
CA GLY A 408 12.75 6.49 -0.17
C GLY A 408 13.96 6.76 0.73
N ARG A 409 15.18 6.50 0.25
CA ARG A 409 16.42 6.79 0.99
C ARG A 409 16.67 8.28 1.23
N SER A 410 16.00 9.17 0.49
CA SER A 410 16.07 10.62 0.71
C SER A 410 15.06 11.14 1.75
N VAL A 411 14.24 10.28 2.32
CA VAL A 411 13.36 10.64 3.44
C VAL A 411 14.18 10.98 4.68
N ASP A 412 14.02 12.19 5.15
CA ASP A 412 14.69 12.72 6.34
C ASP A 412 13.76 12.66 7.57
N THR A 413 12.53 13.12 7.43
CA THR A 413 11.57 13.21 8.53
C THR A 413 10.21 12.68 8.12
N VAL A 414 9.59 11.89 8.98
CA VAL A 414 8.22 11.39 8.82
C VAL A 414 7.40 11.80 10.04
N ILE A 415 6.25 12.39 9.79
CA ILE A 415 5.30 12.84 10.81
C ILE A 415 3.95 12.17 10.54
N VAL A 416 3.36 11.56 11.58
CA VAL A 416 2.01 10.97 11.55
C VAL A 416 1.21 11.47 12.73
N ASP A 417 0.01 12.01 12.48
CA ASP A 417 -0.83 12.67 13.50
C ASP A 417 -0.04 13.73 14.29
N GLY A 418 0.85 14.49 13.63
CA GLY A 418 1.71 15.49 14.27
C GLY A 418 2.85 14.92 15.13
N ARG A 419 3.01 13.59 15.21
CA ARG A 419 4.09 12.91 15.92
C ARG A 419 5.23 12.60 14.96
N VAL A 420 6.44 13.01 15.31
CA VAL A 420 7.65 12.69 14.55
C VAL A 420 8.02 11.24 14.80
N LEU A 421 7.99 10.41 13.76
CA LEU A 421 8.32 8.98 13.80
C LEU A 421 9.69 8.68 13.22
N VAL A 422 10.16 9.51 12.28
CA VAL A 422 11.52 9.46 11.71
C VAL A 422 12.09 10.86 11.77
N GLU A 423 13.35 11.00 12.16
CA GLU A 423 14.10 12.26 12.15
C GLU A 423 15.55 11.99 11.78
N GLY A 424 16.09 12.76 10.83
CA GLY A 424 17.43 12.53 10.28
C GLY A 424 17.58 11.13 9.65
N GLY A 425 16.53 10.58 9.06
CA GLY A 425 16.50 9.25 8.46
C GLY A 425 16.52 8.09 9.46
N ARG A 426 16.35 8.37 10.77
CA ARG A 426 16.32 7.34 11.84
C ARG A 426 14.91 7.18 12.40
N ALA A 427 14.46 5.95 12.54
CA ALA A 427 13.19 5.65 13.21
C ALA A 427 13.33 5.94 14.72
N LEU A 428 12.33 6.65 15.28
CA LEU A 428 12.30 7.03 16.70
C LEU A 428 11.48 6.08 17.57
N THR A 429 10.61 5.30 16.94
CA THR A 429 9.65 4.40 17.62
C THR A 429 9.98 2.92 17.43
N LEU A 430 10.98 2.60 16.62
CA LEU A 430 11.43 1.25 16.29
C LEU A 430 12.94 1.14 16.48
N ASP A 431 13.41 0.03 17.04
CA ASP A 431 14.83 -0.30 17.10
C ASP A 431 15.26 -0.97 15.78
N GLU A 432 15.80 -0.17 14.86
CA GLU A 432 16.24 -0.61 13.53
C GLU A 432 17.23 -1.78 13.59
N GLY A 433 18.21 -1.69 14.51
CA GLY A 433 19.26 -2.70 14.65
C GLY A 433 18.70 -4.04 15.11
N ALA A 434 17.87 -4.02 16.15
CA ALA A 434 17.24 -5.22 16.68
C ALA A 434 16.30 -5.89 15.66
N ILE A 435 15.53 -5.09 14.90
CA ILE A 435 14.62 -5.62 13.86
C ILE A 435 15.40 -6.31 12.74
N ILE A 436 16.47 -5.69 12.23
CA ILE A 436 17.28 -6.27 11.17
C ILE A 436 17.97 -7.55 11.65
N GLU A 437 18.49 -7.55 12.88
CA GLU A 437 19.17 -8.72 13.45
C GLU A 437 18.18 -9.87 13.71
N GLU A 438 16.95 -9.57 14.18
CA GLU A 438 15.90 -10.57 14.34
C GLU A 438 15.56 -11.23 12.99
N ALA A 439 15.41 -10.43 11.93
CA ALA A 439 15.15 -10.93 10.60
C ALA A 439 16.29 -11.86 10.10
N ARG A 440 17.55 -11.46 10.27
CA ARG A 440 18.71 -12.30 9.91
C ARG A 440 18.71 -13.63 10.65
N ARG A 441 18.45 -13.60 11.95
CA ARG A 441 18.45 -14.78 12.81
C ARG A 441 17.35 -15.77 12.43
N ARG A 442 16.18 -15.28 12.01
CA ARG A 442 15.02 -16.10 11.69
C ARG A 442 15.03 -16.65 10.26
N ALA A 443 15.65 -15.97 9.32
CA ALA A 443 15.62 -16.32 7.91
C ALA A 443 16.00 -17.79 7.61
N PRO A 444 17.08 -18.39 8.19
CA PRO A 444 17.41 -19.80 7.96
C PRO A 444 16.32 -20.75 8.44
N GLY A 445 15.69 -20.47 9.59
CA GLY A 445 14.59 -21.28 10.14
C GLY A 445 13.35 -21.24 9.24
N ILE A 446 12.98 -20.06 8.76
CA ILE A 446 11.87 -19.86 7.80
C ILE A 446 12.16 -20.66 6.52
N LEU A 447 13.36 -20.55 5.98
CA LEU A 447 13.76 -21.26 4.77
C LEU A 447 13.65 -22.81 4.92
N THR A 448 13.99 -23.31 6.10
CA THR A 448 13.83 -24.74 6.44
C THR A 448 12.36 -25.14 6.55
N LYS A 449 11.55 -24.38 7.30
CA LYS A 449 10.10 -24.66 7.49
C LYS A 449 9.33 -24.65 6.17
N THR A 450 9.66 -23.73 5.28
CA THR A 450 8.99 -23.56 3.98
C THR A 450 9.44 -24.57 2.93
N LYS A 451 10.54 -25.27 3.15
CA LYS A 451 11.20 -26.21 2.18
C LYS A 451 11.59 -25.54 0.86
N LEU A 452 11.79 -24.23 0.85
CA LEU A 452 12.13 -23.47 -0.35
C LEU A 452 13.64 -23.39 -0.63
N ALA A 453 14.50 -23.90 0.27
CA ALA A 453 15.97 -23.76 0.19
C ALA A 453 16.57 -24.17 -1.17
N ALA A 454 16.13 -25.31 -1.73
CA ALA A 454 16.62 -25.80 -3.00
C ALA A 454 16.22 -24.90 -4.21
N LEU A 455 15.19 -24.07 -4.04
CA LEU A 455 14.58 -23.26 -5.10
C LEU A 455 15.18 -21.85 -5.16
N VAL A 456 15.89 -21.44 -4.10
CA VAL A 456 16.49 -20.10 -3.97
C VAL A 456 18.03 -20.15 -3.97
N ALA A 457 18.60 -21.32 -4.25
CA ALA A 457 20.05 -21.46 -4.37
C ALA A 457 20.59 -20.55 -5.48
N PRO A 458 21.71 -19.84 -5.25
CA PRO A 458 22.33 -19.03 -6.26
C PRO A 458 22.64 -19.87 -7.51
N LYS A 459 22.34 -19.34 -8.71
CA LYS A 459 22.68 -19.99 -9.99
C LYS A 459 24.18 -19.86 -10.33
N TRP A 460 24.85 -18.92 -9.69
CA TRP A 460 26.31 -18.75 -9.81
C TRP A 460 27.04 -19.64 -8.82
N PRO A 461 28.22 -20.18 -9.17
CA PRO A 461 28.99 -21.00 -8.25
C PRO A 461 29.29 -20.26 -6.95
N VAL A 462 29.01 -20.93 -5.83
CA VAL A 462 29.38 -20.45 -4.49
C VAL A 462 30.65 -21.22 -4.09
N SER A 463 31.77 -20.52 -3.90
CA SER A 463 33.06 -21.07 -3.47
C SER A 463 33.27 -20.96 -1.96
#